data_60ff29decfe6f2a3d626fea1bb2fc407
#
_entry.id   60ff29decfe6f2a3d626fea1bb2fc407
#
_cell.length_a   1.000
_cell.length_b   1.000
_cell.length_c   1.000
_cell.angle_alpha   90.00
_cell.angle_beta   90.00
_cell.angle_gamma   90.00
#
_symmetry.space_group_name_H-M   'P 1'
#
loop_
_entity.id
_entity.type
_entity.pdbx_description
1 polymer ?
#
loop_
_entity_poly.entity_id
_entity_poly.type
_entity_poly.pdbx_seq_one_letter_code
_entity_poly.pdbx_strand_id
1 'polypeptide(L)'
;LNQGRLSVGIIGAGPVGTVLGQALAAAGHYIVGIATTDQKNIERAETMLPDVAVKTLPAILEESDLVLLAIPADQIAPTVNGIAQNSMWRSGQLVAHTAGEFGYNILGPATAQGVIPLAIHPAMTFTGTSIDLARIRESFFAVAAPVVALPIAQALVIEMGAEPIVISEDNRAKYFEAVSVANQFSAMVVNQAIGLLEEIGVEDARGVIAPTIRSAVEQALAKGHQPLDPDELLS
;
A
#
# COMPACT_ATOMS: atom_id res chain seq x y z
N LEU A 1 12.07 -21.48 -16.10
CA LEU A 1 11.09 -20.91 -15.16
C LEU A 1 11.46 -21.40 -13.77
N ASN A 2 11.97 -20.51 -12.92
CA ASN A 2 12.20 -20.82 -11.50
C ASN A 2 10.84 -21.14 -10.86
N GLN A 3 10.73 -22.33 -10.27
CA GLN A 3 9.52 -22.73 -9.54
C GLN A 3 9.21 -21.71 -8.44
N GLY A 4 8.02 -21.13 -8.49
CA GLY A 4 7.52 -20.19 -7.47
C GLY A 4 7.70 -18.69 -7.79
N ARG A 5 8.23 -18.30 -8.96
CA ARG A 5 8.34 -16.89 -9.37
C ARG A 5 7.26 -16.52 -10.39
N LEU A 6 6.65 -15.37 -10.17
CA LEU A 6 5.52 -14.86 -10.97
C LEU A 6 5.99 -13.80 -11.95
N SER A 7 5.29 -13.69 -13.08
CA SER A 7 5.29 -12.50 -13.91
C SER A 7 4.30 -11.48 -13.33
N VAL A 8 4.79 -10.28 -12.99
CA VAL A 8 4.03 -9.25 -12.28
C VAL A 8 3.81 -8.03 -13.17
N GLY A 9 2.56 -7.70 -13.41
CA GLY A 9 2.16 -6.46 -14.05
C GLY A 9 1.63 -5.46 -13.03
N ILE A 10 2.00 -4.20 -13.16
CA ILE A 10 1.62 -3.15 -12.21
C ILE A 10 0.71 -2.14 -12.90
N ILE A 11 -0.46 -1.91 -12.34
CA ILE A 11 -1.37 -0.85 -12.76
C ILE A 11 -1.31 0.27 -11.72
N GLY A 12 -0.73 1.41 -12.13
CA GLY A 12 -0.42 2.55 -11.27
C GLY A 12 1.06 2.62 -10.88
N ALA A 13 1.76 3.65 -11.37
CA ALA A 13 3.18 3.92 -11.09
C ALA A 13 3.38 5.01 -10.04
N GLY A 14 2.44 5.15 -9.11
CA GLY A 14 2.57 6.00 -7.93
C GLY A 14 3.63 5.49 -6.94
N PRO A 15 3.83 6.19 -5.80
CA PRO A 15 4.80 5.78 -4.79
C PRO A 15 4.67 4.33 -4.35
N VAL A 16 3.44 3.84 -4.14
CA VAL A 16 3.18 2.46 -3.72
C VAL A 16 3.56 1.47 -4.82
N GLY A 17 3.05 1.66 -6.05
CA GLY A 17 3.24 0.71 -7.15
C GLY A 17 4.71 0.51 -7.53
N THR A 18 5.49 1.61 -7.59
CA THR A 18 6.91 1.53 -7.95
C THR A 18 7.75 0.89 -6.84
N VAL A 19 7.48 1.19 -5.57
CA VAL A 19 8.23 0.60 -4.45
C VAL A 19 7.89 -0.87 -4.26
N LEU A 20 6.62 -1.27 -4.32
CA LEU A 20 6.22 -2.68 -4.25
C LEU A 20 6.73 -3.47 -5.47
N GLY A 21 6.70 -2.86 -6.67
CA GLY A 21 7.30 -3.45 -7.87
C GLY A 21 8.79 -3.74 -7.68
N GLN A 22 9.54 -2.79 -7.11
CA GLN A 22 10.95 -2.98 -6.82
C GLN A 22 11.19 -4.05 -5.73
N ALA A 23 10.35 -4.10 -4.70
CA ALA A 23 10.43 -5.13 -3.66
C ALA A 23 10.17 -6.53 -4.25
N LEU A 24 9.17 -6.68 -5.12
CA LEU A 24 8.87 -7.92 -5.82
C LEU A 24 9.99 -8.32 -6.80
N ALA A 25 10.57 -7.37 -7.53
CA ALA A 25 11.73 -7.60 -8.38
C ALA A 25 12.94 -8.10 -7.56
N ALA A 26 13.23 -7.47 -6.42
CA ALA A 26 14.29 -7.88 -5.51
C ALA A 26 14.05 -9.28 -4.91
N ALA A 27 12.79 -9.67 -4.73
CA ALA A 27 12.39 -11.03 -4.35
C ALA A 27 12.56 -12.05 -5.49
N GLY A 28 12.86 -11.59 -6.70
CA GLY A 28 13.13 -12.45 -7.89
C GLY A 28 11.91 -12.68 -8.77
N HIS A 29 10.80 -11.96 -8.58
CA HIS A 29 9.70 -11.94 -9.53
C HIS A 29 10.09 -11.16 -10.79
N TYR A 30 9.49 -11.51 -11.91
CA TYR A 30 9.71 -10.79 -13.18
C TYR A 30 8.67 -9.68 -13.34
N ILE A 31 9.10 -8.43 -13.36
CA ILE A 31 8.18 -7.30 -13.59
C ILE A 31 7.97 -7.14 -15.10
N VAL A 32 6.79 -7.50 -15.56
CA VAL A 32 6.37 -7.46 -16.96
C VAL A 32 6.34 -6.03 -17.50
N GLY A 33 5.86 -5.11 -16.69
CA GLY A 33 5.70 -3.72 -17.04
C GLY A 33 4.81 -2.96 -16.07
N ILE A 34 4.70 -1.67 -16.33
CA ILE A 34 3.83 -0.75 -15.57
C ILE A 34 2.86 -0.07 -16.53
N ALA A 35 1.57 -0.04 -16.17
CA ALA A 35 0.57 0.76 -16.86
C ALA A 35 0.30 2.05 -16.07
N THR A 36 0.56 3.19 -16.69
CA THR A 36 0.25 4.53 -16.17
C THR A 36 0.12 5.53 -17.32
N THR A 37 -0.66 6.58 -17.11
CA THR A 37 -0.83 7.68 -18.08
C THR A 37 -0.28 9.00 -17.57
N ASP A 38 0.13 9.07 -16.29
CA ASP A 38 0.65 10.28 -15.66
C ASP A 38 2.16 10.39 -15.89
N GLN A 39 2.61 11.53 -16.44
CA GLN A 39 4.01 11.77 -16.79
C GLN A 39 4.95 11.71 -15.56
N LYS A 40 4.54 12.24 -14.40
CA LYS A 40 5.35 12.17 -13.16
C LYS A 40 5.51 10.73 -12.68
N ASN A 41 4.49 9.91 -12.89
CA ASN A 41 4.55 8.51 -12.55
C ASN A 41 5.43 7.72 -13.51
N ILE A 42 5.49 8.11 -14.80
CA ILE A 42 6.45 7.53 -15.76
C ILE A 42 7.88 7.81 -15.31
N GLU A 43 8.22 9.06 -15.01
CA GLU A 43 9.56 9.46 -14.53
C GLU A 43 9.96 8.74 -13.23
N ARG A 44 9.00 8.54 -12.31
CA ARG A 44 9.23 7.75 -11.10
C ARG A 44 9.50 6.28 -11.42
N ALA A 45 8.73 5.69 -12.33
CA ALA A 45 8.92 4.31 -12.76
C ALA A 45 10.30 4.12 -13.40
N GLU A 46 10.72 5.01 -14.28
CA GLU A 46 12.06 4.99 -14.89
C GLU A 46 13.19 5.07 -13.85
N THR A 47 12.97 5.82 -12.77
CA THR A 47 13.95 5.96 -11.68
C THR A 47 14.00 4.72 -10.78
N MET A 48 12.83 4.22 -10.38
CA MET A 48 12.71 3.14 -9.39
C MET A 48 12.82 1.73 -10.00
N LEU A 49 12.46 1.61 -11.27
CA LEU A 49 12.42 0.35 -12.03
C LEU A 49 12.99 0.60 -13.45
N PRO A 50 14.29 0.92 -13.58
CA PRO A 50 14.88 1.40 -14.84
C PRO A 50 14.79 0.38 -15.99
N ASP A 51 14.70 -0.90 -15.67
CA ASP A 51 14.63 -1.98 -16.67
C ASP A 51 13.18 -2.40 -16.99
N VAL A 52 12.18 -1.69 -16.45
CA VAL A 52 10.76 -2.02 -16.59
C VAL A 52 10.06 -1.07 -17.56
N ALA A 53 9.52 -1.63 -18.63
CA ALA A 53 8.84 -0.84 -19.65
C ALA A 53 7.45 -0.34 -19.19
N VAL A 54 7.08 0.86 -19.62
CA VAL A 54 5.68 1.31 -19.58
C VAL A 54 4.92 0.60 -20.70
N LYS A 55 3.86 -0.11 -20.33
CA LYS A 55 3.05 -0.91 -21.24
C LYS A 55 1.59 -0.48 -21.24
N THR A 56 0.85 -0.88 -22.27
CA THR A 56 -0.59 -0.71 -22.32
C THR A 56 -1.27 -1.66 -21.32
N LEU A 57 -2.47 -1.28 -20.86
CA LEU A 57 -3.25 -2.12 -19.96
C LEU A 57 -3.50 -3.54 -20.50
N PRO A 58 -3.92 -3.73 -21.78
CA PRO A 58 -4.08 -5.07 -22.34
C PRO A 58 -2.82 -5.92 -22.26
N ALA A 59 -1.64 -5.36 -22.59
CA ALA A 59 -0.38 -6.09 -22.52
C ALA A 59 -0.02 -6.51 -21.08
N ILE A 60 -0.26 -5.64 -20.09
CA ILE A 60 -0.10 -5.97 -18.68
C ILE A 60 -0.97 -7.16 -18.29
N LEU A 61 -2.25 -7.14 -18.66
CA LEU A 61 -3.20 -8.20 -18.30
C LEU A 61 -2.86 -9.53 -18.98
N GLU A 62 -2.43 -9.49 -20.23
CA GLU A 62 -2.11 -10.70 -21.01
C GLU A 62 -0.84 -11.40 -20.52
N GLU A 63 0.18 -10.63 -20.16
CA GLU A 63 1.52 -11.17 -19.88
C GLU A 63 1.77 -11.50 -18.39
N SER A 64 0.84 -11.15 -17.48
CA SER A 64 1.07 -11.22 -16.02
C SER A 64 0.34 -12.38 -15.35
N ASP A 65 1.05 -13.13 -14.49
CA ASP A 65 0.43 -14.09 -13.56
C ASP A 65 -0.19 -13.38 -12.35
N LEU A 66 0.44 -12.27 -11.90
CA LEU A 66 -0.04 -11.39 -10.85
C LEU A 66 -0.21 -9.97 -11.41
N VAL A 67 -1.39 -9.40 -11.25
CA VAL A 67 -1.67 -7.98 -11.53
C VAL A 67 -1.80 -7.24 -10.20
N LEU A 68 -0.93 -6.25 -9.97
CA LEU A 68 -0.96 -5.38 -8.81
C LEU A 68 -1.66 -4.06 -9.15
N LEU A 69 -2.82 -3.81 -8.54
CA LEU A 69 -3.57 -2.56 -8.64
C LEU A 69 -3.09 -1.59 -7.55
N ALA A 70 -2.14 -0.72 -7.88
CA ALA A 70 -1.60 0.32 -7.00
C ALA A 70 -2.11 1.71 -7.41
N ILE A 71 -3.41 1.81 -7.54
CA ILE A 71 -4.17 3.01 -7.93
C ILE A 71 -5.01 3.54 -6.75
N PRO A 72 -5.49 4.79 -6.80
CA PRO A 72 -6.40 5.34 -5.78
C PRO A 72 -7.60 4.42 -5.53
N ALA A 73 -8.05 4.38 -4.29
CA ALA A 73 -9.10 3.46 -3.85
C ALA A 73 -10.41 3.63 -4.61
N ASP A 74 -10.80 4.87 -4.90
CA ASP A 74 -11.98 5.21 -5.73
C ASP A 74 -11.87 4.76 -7.19
N GLN A 75 -10.66 4.49 -7.68
CA GLN A 75 -10.39 4.01 -9.03
C GLN A 75 -10.43 2.48 -9.16
N ILE A 76 -10.37 1.73 -8.06
CA ILE A 76 -10.30 0.26 -8.11
C ILE A 76 -11.56 -0.33 -8.73
N ALA A 77 -12.74 -0.01 -8.19
CA ALA A 77 -13.99 -0.56 -8.70
C ALA A 77 -14.26 -0.20 -10.16
N PRO A 78 -14.10 1.07 -10.61
CA PRO A 78 -14.22 1.42 -12.04
C PRO A 78 -13.25 0.65 -12.94
N THR A 79 -11.98 0.52 -12.52
CA THR A 79 -10.96 -0.19 -13.29
C THR A 79 -11.29 -1.68 -13.42
N VAL A 80 -11.60 -2.33 -12.30
CA VAL A 80 -11.94 -3.77 -12.28
C VAL A 80 -13.17 -4.07 -13.13
N ASN A 81 -14.22 -3.23 -13.02
CA ASN A 81 -15.43 -3.35 -13.84
C ASN A 81 -15.14 -3.14 -15.33
N GLY A 82 -14.37 -2.09 -15.70
CA GLY A 82 -14.03 -1.80 -17.08
C GLY A 82 -13.25 -2.94 -17.74
N ILE A 83 -12.31 -3.54 -17.05
CA ILE A 83 -11.55 -4.71 -17.52
C ILE A 83 -12.49 -5.92 -17.66
N ALA A 84 -13.38 -6.16 -16.69
CA ALA A 84 -14.34 -7.26 -16.73
C ALA A 84 -15.36 -7.14 -17.86
N GLN A 85 -15.87 -5.93 -18.12
CA GLN A 85 -16.81 -5.67 -19.24
C GLN A 85 -16.19 -5.99 -20.60
N ASN A 86 -14.87 -5.87 -20.74
CA ASN A 86 -14.14 -6.21 -21.95
C ASN A 86 -13.60 -7.66 -21.94
N SER A 87 -13.97 -8.47 -20.94
CA SER A 87 -13.52 -9.87 -20.78
C SER A 87 -11.99 -10.05 -20.85
N MET A 88 -11.25 -9.10 -20.26
CA MET A 88 -9.78 -9.11 -20.32
C MET A 88 -9.12 -9.81 -19.12
N TRP A 89 -9.87 -10.18 -18.08
CA TRP A 89 -9.34 -10.97 -16.98
C TRP A 89 -9.11 -12.43 -17.42
N ARG A 90 -8.04 -13.04 -16.91
CA ARG A 90 -7.71 -14.44 -17.20
C ARG A 90 -8.03 -15.34 -16.00
N SER A 91 -8.67 -16.47 -16.26
CA SER A 91 -8.94 -17.47 -15.22
C SER A 91 -7.62 -17.96 -14.60
N GLY A 92 -7.57 -18.04 -13.27
CA GLY A 92 -6.38 -18.41 -12.50
C GLY A 92 -5.36 -17.28 -12.31
N GLN A 93 -5.57 -16.10 -12.91
CA GLN A 93 -4.72 -14.92 -12.69
C GLN A 93 -4.89 -14.40 -11.25
N LEU A 94 -3.79 -14.08 -10.58
CA LEU A 94 -3.79 -13.38 -9.30
C LEU A 94 -4.01 -11.89 -9.54
N VAL A 95 -4.93 -11.28 -8.80
CA VAL A 95 -5.11 -9.83 -8.81
C VAL A 95 -5.09 -9.31 -7.39
N ALA A 96 -4.14 -8.45 -7.09
CA ALA A 96 -3.97 -7.81 -5.79
C ALA A 96 -4.24 -6.30 -5.88
N HIS A 97 -4.93 -5.72 -4.91
CA HIS A 97 -5.02 -4.27 -4.74
C HIS A 97 -4.39 -3.82 -3.42
N THR A 98 -4.01 -2.53 -3.37
CA THR A 98 -3.30 -1.95 -2.21
C THR A 98 -4.15 -0.99 -1.37
N ALA A 99 -5.46 -0.88 -1.62
CA ALA A 99 -6.35 -0.02 -0.82
C ALA A 99 -6.58 -0.63 0.57
N GLY A 100 -6.52 0.20 1.61
CA GLY A 100 -6.67 -0.24 2.99
C GLY A 100 -8.12 -0.47 3.42
N GLU A 101 -9.03 0.33 2.88
CA GLU A 101 -10.45 0.34 3.22
C GLU A 101 -11.23 -0.84 2.65
N PHE A 102 -10.71 -1.46 1.58
CA PHE A 102 -11.38 -2.58 0.92
C PHE A 102 -10.69 -3.91 1.21
N GLY A 103 -11.49 -4.96 1.32
CA GLY A 103 -11.02 -6.32 1.24
C GLY A 103 -11.01 -6.83 -0.20
N TYR A 104 -10.85 -8.14 -0.39
CA TYR A 104 -10.78 -8.73 -1.74
C TYR A 104 -12.13 -8.75 -2.47
N ASN A 105 -13.25 -8.51 -1.79
CA ASN A 105 -14.58 -8.53 -2.40
C ASN A 105 -14.81 -7.44 -3.45
N ILE A 106 -14.04 -6.32 -3.39
CA ILE A 106 -14.09 -5.28 -4.42
C ILE A 106 -13.66 -5.79 -5.80
N LEU A 107 -12.90 -6.90 -5.83
CA LEU A 107 -12.48 -7.59 -7.05
C LEU A 107 -13.53 -8.58 -7.59
N GLY A 108 -14.77 -8.56 -7.05
CA GLY A 108 -15.87 -9.47 -7.43
C GLY A 108 -16.08 -9.62 -8.94
N PRO A 109 -16.11 -8.55 -9.74
CA PRO A 109 -16.25 -8.64 -11.20
C PRO A 109 -15.12 -9.42 -11.88
N ALA A 110 -13.88 -9.32 -11.38
CA ALA A 110 -12.75 -10.11 -11.86
C ALA A 110 -12.85 -11.57 -11.38
N THR A 111 -13.27 -11.77 -10.14
CA THR A 111 -13.48 -13.11 -9.56
C THR A 111 -14.52 -13.89 -10.33
N ALA A 112 -15.58 -13.24 -10.83
CA ALA A 112 -16.60 -13.86 -11.69
C ALA A 112 -16.01 -14.38 -13.02
N GLN A 113 -14.83 -13.91 -13.44
CA GLN A 113 -14.09 -14.39 -14.61
C GLN A 113 -12.96 -15.39 -14.23
N GLY A 114 -12.95 -15.86 -12.99
CA GLY A 114 -12.00 -16.86 -12.52
C GLY A 114 -10.69 -16.33 -11.96
N VAL A 115 -10.60 -15.01 -11.70
CA VAL A 115 -9.44 -14.39 -11.01
C VAL A 115 -9.40 -14.83 -9.56
N ILE A 116 -8.19 -14.97 -9.04
CA ILE A 116 -7.92 -15.20 -7.61
C ILE A 116 -7.66 -13.84 -6.96
N PRO A 117 -8.62 -13.32 -6.15
CA PRO A 117 -8.54 -11.98 -5.62
C PRO A 117 -7.71 -11.91 -4.34
N LEU A 118 -6.87 -10.89 -4.23
CA LEU A 118 -6.04 -10.59 -3.07
C LEU A 118 -6.21 -9.11 -2.67
N ALA A 119 -6.22 -8.83 -1.37
CA ALA A 119 -6.07 -7.48 -0.82
C ALA A 119 -4.78 -7.44 0.01
N ILE A 120 -3.86 -6.56 -0.35
CA ILE A 120 -2.54 -6.43 0.30
C ILE A 120 -2.30 -4.94 0.55
N HIS A 121 -2.56 -4.46 1.76
CA HIS A 121 -2.40 -3.05 2.11
C HIS A 121 -1.18 -2.83 3.00
N PRO A 122 -0.16 -2.12 2.52
CA PRO A 122 0.97 -1.71 3.35
C PRO A 122 0.56 -0.68 4.41
N ALA A 123 0.73 -0.99 5.70
CA ALA A 123 0.43 -0.07 6.80
C ALA A 123 1.58 0.93 7.01
N MET A 124 1.98 1.63 5.95
CA MET A 124 3.05 2.64 6.00
C MET A 124 2.80 3.77 5.01
N THR A 125 3.46 4.90 5.22
CA THR A 125 3.45 6.02 4.27
C THR A 125 4.61 5.88 3.29
N PHE A 126 4.32 5.99 2.00
CA PHE A 126 5.30 5.88 0.93
C PHE A 126 5.77 7.25 0.45
N THR A 127 7.08 7.41 0.29
CA THR A 127 7.71 8.57 -0.34
C THR A 127 7.93 8.35 -1.84
N GLY A 128 7.89 7.10 -2.29
CA GLY A 128 8.17 6.70 -3.66
C GLY A 128 9.67 6.69 -3.99
N THR A 129 10.51 6.50 -2.98
CA THR A 129 11.97 6.43 -3.10
C THR A 129 12.52 5.13 -2.53
N SER A 130 13.79 4.83 -2.78
CA SER A 130 14.47 3.64 -2.27
C SER A 130 14.53 3.53 -0.73
N ILE A 131 14.31 4.64 -0.01
CA ILE A 131 14.22 4.64 1.46
C ILE A 131 13.05 3.76 1.93
N ASP A 132 11.97 3.72 1.16
CA ASP A 132 10.79 2.93 1.52
C ASP A 132 11.08 1.43 1.51
N LEU A 133 12.05 0.94 0.73
CA LEU A 133 12.45 -0.48 0.76
C LEU A 133 13.02 -0.92 2.11
N ALA A 134 13.74 -0.03 2.80
CA ALA A 134 14.21 -0.32 4.15
C ALA A 134 13.03 -0.32 5.14
N ARG A 135 12.08 0.61 4.98
CA ARG A 135 10.89 0.74 5.84
C ARG A 135 9.91 -0.44 5.69
N ILE A 136 9.83 -1.06 4.53
CA ILE A 136 9.02 -2.27 4.30
C ILE A 136 9.39 -3.35 5.31
N ARG A 137 10.67 -3.53 5.64
CA ARG A 137 11.16 -4.56 6.56
C ARG A 137 10.71 -4.38 8.01
N GLU A 138 10.27 -3.18 8.35
CA GLU A 138 9.79 -2.82 9.69
C GLU A 138 8.26 -2.64 9.70
N SER A 139 7.58 -2.98 8.59
CA SER A 139 6.16 -2.70 8.42
C SER A 139 5.32 -3.97 8.38
N PHE A 140 4.04 -3.80 8.74
CA PHE A 140 3.01 -4.82 8.60
C PHE A 140 2.15 -4.52 7.35
N PHE A 141 1.85 -5.57 6.60
CA PHE A 141 0.92 -5.48 5.49
C PHE A 141 -0.36 -6.24 5.84
N ALA A 142 -1.49 -5.54 5.81
CA ALA A 142 -2.78 -6.16 6.03
C ALA A 142 -3.22 -6.96 4.80
N VAL A 143 -3.42 -8.26 4.97
CA VAL A 143 -3.83 -9.17 3.91
C VAL A 143 -5.25 -9.67 4.12
N ALA A 144 -6.00 -9.82 3.03
CA ALA A 144 -7.22 -10.60 2.95
C ALA A 144 -7.31 -11.30 1.60
N ALA A 145 -7.83 -12.51 1.61
CA ALA A 145 -8.06 -13.32 0.42
C ALA A 145 -9.04 -14.46 0.77
N PRO A 146 -9.64 -15.14 -0.22
CA PRO A 146 -10.29 -16.42 0.02
C PRO A 146 -9.35 -17.39 0.74
N VAL A 147 -9.89 -18.25 1.60
CA VAL A 147 -9.10 -19.14 2.49
C VAL A 147 -8.01 -19.91 1.72
N VAL A 148 -8.32 -20.39 0.52
CA VAL A 148 -7.37 -21.15 -0.31
C VAL A 148 -6.25 -20.28 -0.91
N ALA A 149 -6.45 -18.98 -1.03
CA ALA A 149 -5.50 -18.02 -1.60
C ALA A 149 -4.74 -17.20 -0.53
N LEU A 150 -5.20 -17.23 0.72
CA LEU A 150 -4.57 -16.46 1.81
C LEU A 150 -3.07 -16.76 1.98
N PRO A 151 -2.60 -18.03 1.89
CA PRO A 151 -1.17 -18.32 1.96
C PRO A 151 -0.36 -17.64 0.84
N ILE A 152 -0.97 -17.42 -0.34
CA ILE A 152 -0.29 -16.74 -1.45
C ILE A 152 -0.10 -15.25 -1.10
N ALA A 153 -1.15 -14.59 -0.58
CA ALA A 153 -1.05 -13.20 -0.15
C ALA A 153 0.01 -13.01 0.96
N GLN A 154 0.04 -13.92 1.94
CA GLN A 154 1.04 -13.91 3.01
C GLN A 154 2.47 -14.13 2.47
N ALA A 155 2.65 -15.08 1.56
CA ALA A 155 3.95 -15.37 0.95
C ALA A 155 4.49 -14.16 0.19
N LEU A 156 3.66 -13.48 -0.63
CA LEU A 156 4.04 -12.27 -1.35
C LEU A 156 4.52 -11.16 -0.41
N VAL A 157 3.85 -10.97 0.72
CA VAL A 157 4.24 -9.98 1.73
C VAL A 157 5.59 -10.33 2.36
N ILE A 158 5.80 -11.58 2.75
CA ILE A 158 7.06 -12.07 3.32
C ILE A 158 8.20 -11.91 2.30
N GLU A 159 7.97 -12.25 1.04
CA GLU A 159 8.95 -12.11 -0.04
C GLU A 159 9.34 -10.64 -0.29
N MET A 160 8.43 -9.70 -0.11
CA MET A 160 8.74 -8.26 -0.13
C MET A 160 9.50 -7.78 1.12
N GLY A 161 9.62 -8.62 2.15
CA GLY A 161 10.36 -8.34 3.39
C GLY A 161 9.51 -7.76 4.53
N ALA A 162 8.17 -7.66 4.37
CA ALA A 162 7.24 -7.20 5.39
C ALA A 162 6.62 -8.36 6.19
N GLU A 163 5.91 -8.04 7.28
CA GLU A 163 5.12 -9.00 8.04
C GLU A 163 3.64 -8.97 7.64
N PRO A 164 3.01 -10.11 7.26
CA PRO A 164 1.60 -10.15 6.96
C PRO A 164 0.74 -10.20 8.22
N ILE A 165 -0.28 -9.34 8.30
CA ILE A 165 -1.35 -9.43 9.29
C ILE A 165 -2.69 -9.68 8.59
N VAL A 166 -3.43 -10.70 9.02
CA VAL A 166 -4.72 -11.04 8.41
C VAL A 166 -5.81 -10.15 8.99
N ILE A 167 -6.45 -9.37 8.12
CA ILE A 167 -7.60 -8.54 8.46
C ILE A 167 -8.79 -9.03 7.61
N SER A 168 -9.83 -9.54 8.28
CA SER A 168 -11.04 -10.03 7.60
C SER A 168 -11.77 -8.90 6.83
N GLU A 169 -12.62 -9.28 5.87
CA GLU A 169 -13.47 -8.34 5.11
C GLU A 169 -14.25 -7.41 6.05
N ASP A 170 -14.91 -7.97 7.06
CA ASP A 170 -15.77 -7.22 7.98
C ASP A 170 -15.00 -6.20 8.84
N ASN A 171 -13.70 -6.42 9.04
CA ASN A 171 -12.84 -5.56 9.85
C ASN A 171 -12.03 -4.55 9.03
N ARG A 172 -12.10 -4.57 7.69
CA ARG A 172 -11.29 -3.67 6.84
C ARG A 172 -11.55 -2.20 7.10
N ALA A 173 -12.80 -1.79 7.21
CA ALA A 173 -13.14 -0.40 7.48
C ALA A 173 -12.56 0.07 8.83
N LYS A 174 -12.68 -0.76 9.88
CA LYS A 174 -12.14 -0.44 11.21
C LYS A 174 -10.61 -0.40 11.25
N TYR A 175 -9.97 -1.33 10.57
CA TYR A 175 -8.52 -1.33 10.38
C TYR A 175 -8.06 -0.05 9.68
N PHE A 176 -8.70 0.31 8.56
CA PHE A 176 -8.34 1.50 7.79
C PHE A 176 -8.61 2.79 8.56
N GLU A 177 -9.69 2.86 9.35
CA GLU A 177 -9.94 3.96 10.28
C GLU A 177 -8.76 4.14 11.25
N ALA A 178 -8.27 3.05 11.86
CA ALA A 178 -7.15 3.11 12.80
C ALA A 178 -5.86 3.61 12.13
N VAL A 179 -5.52 3.10 10.93
CA VAL A 179 -4.35 3.55 10.16
C VAL A 179 -4.49 5.02 9.76
N SER A 180 -5.68 5.44 9.33
CA SER A 180 -5.96 6.82 8.93
C SER A 180 -5.85 7.79 10.11
N VAL A 181 -6.40 7.42 11.27
CA VAL A 181 -6.26 8.18 12.51
C VAL A 181 -4.78 8.35 12.86
N ALA A 182 -4.01 7.27 12.90
CA ALA A 182 -2.59 7.33 13.21
C ALA A 182 -1.80 8.24 12.27
N ASN A 183 -2.12 8.24 10.98
CA ASN A 183 -1.42 9.05 9.99
C ASN A 183 -1.88 10.52 10.00
N GLN A 184 -3.18 10.76 9.85
CA GLN A 184 -3.72 12.12 9.64
C GLN A 184 -3.64 12.96 10.90
N PHE A 185 -4.03 12.42 12.06
CA PHE A 185 -3.99 13.18 13.30
C PHE A 185 -2.58 13.45 13.77
N SER A 186 -1.64 12.50 13.58
CA SER A 186 -0.23 12.74 13.89
C SER A 186 0.34 13.89 13.05
N ALA A 187 0.06 13.91 11.74
CA ALA A 187 0.49 15.02 10.87
C ALA A 187 -0.13 16.35 11.29
N MET A 188 -1.42 16.35 11.66
CA MET A 188 -2.14 17.53 12.07
C MET A 188 -1.58 18.13 13.36
N VAL A 189 -1.30 17.29 14.36
CA VAL A 189 -0.71 17.74 15.64
C VAL A 189 0.69 18.31 15.42
N VAL A 190 1.52 17.66 14.58
CA VAL A 190 2.86 18.15 14.24
C VAL A 190 2.78 19.52 13.55
N ASN A 191 1.91 19.68 12.55
CA ASN A 191 1.73 20.96 11.84
C ASN A 191 1.26 22.07 12.78
N GLN A 192 0.31 21.77 13.66
CA GLN A 192 -0.18 22.75 14.65
C GLN A 192 0.94 23.23 15.58
N ALA A 193 1.74 22.30 16.10
CA ALA A 193 2.85 22.64 17.01
C ALA A 193 3.94 23.46 16.31
N ILE A 194 4.24 23.16 15.05
CA ILE A 194 5.18 23.95 14.24
C ILE A 194 4.63 25.37 14.04
N GLY A 195 3.34 25.52 13.64
CA GLY A 195 2.73 26.81 13.41
C GLY A 195 2.76 27.71 14.64
N LEU A 196 2.47 27.18 15.83
CA LEU A 196 2.53 27.95 17.10
C LEU A 196 3.95 28.47 17.40
N LEU A 197 4.99 27.72 17.08
CA LEU A 197 6.37 28.19 17.26
C LEU A 197 6.76 29.25 16.22
N GLU A 198 6.31 29.10 14.98
CA GLU A 198 6.55 30.09 13.91
C GLU A 198 5.85 31.43 14.24
N GLU A 199 4.64 31.41 14.81
CA GLU A 199 3.91 32.60 15.24
C GLU A 199 4.67 33.46 16.29
N ILE A 200 5.49 32.82 17.13
CA ILE A 200 6.33 33.52 18.12
C ILE A 200 7.77 33.79 17.61
N GLY A 201 8.03 33.57 16.32
CA GLY A 201 9.29 33.91 15.66
C GLY A 201 10.43 32.89 15.80
N VAL A 202 10.12 31.63 16.08
CA VAL A 202 11.13 30.56 16.14
C VAL A 202 11.51 30.14 14.72
N GLU A 203 12.76 30.42 14.30
CA GLU A 203 13.24 30.14 12.92
C GLU A 203 13.31 28.64 12.60
N ASP A 204 13.74 27.79 13.56
CA ASP A 204 13.77 26.32 13.41
C ASP A 204 12.71 25.64 14.27
N ALA A 205 11.46 26.00 14.04
CA ALA A 205 10.31 25.43 14.77
C ALA A 205 10.27 23.89 14.70
N ARG A 206 10.61 23.32 13.53
CA ARG A 206 10.67 21.88 13.31
C ARG A 206 11.74 21.21 14.19
N GLY A 207 12.96 21.77 14.22
CA GLY A 207 14.05 21.24 15.02
C GLY A 207 13.73 21.27 16.52
N VAL A 208 13.10 22.35 16.99
CA VAL A 208 12.72 22.55 18.40
C VAL A 208 11.68 21.52 18.85
N ILE A 209 10.61 21.27 18.05
CA ILE A 209 9.50 20.41 18.49
C ILE A 209 9.72 18.92 18.22
N ALA A 210 10.60 18.55 17.28
CA ALA A 210 10.79 17.16 16.86
C ALA A 210 11.16 16.20 18.00
N PRO A 211 12.06 16.53 18.95
CA PRO A 211 12.37 15.64 20.06
C PRO A 211 11.17 15.37 20.97
N THR A 212 10.39 16.40 21.26
CA THR A 212 9.19 16.31 22.12
C THR A 212 8.15 15.39 21.49
N ILE A 213 7.86 15.58 20.17
CA ILE A 213 6.88 14.75 19.44
C ILE A 213 7.33 13.28 19.42
N ARG A 214 8.62 13.01 19.10
CA ARG A 214 9.14 11.63 19.09
C ARG A 214 8.98 10.97 20.46
N SER A 215 9.39 11.64 21.53
CA SER A 215 9.28 11.12 22.88
C SER A 215 7.82 10.85 23.29
N ALA A 216 6.90 11.74 22.94
CA ALA A 216 5.47 11.56 23.22
C ALA A 216 4.88 10.34 22.48
N VAL A 217 5.22 10.17 21.20
CA VAL A 217 4.78 9.02 20.40
C VAL A 217 5.36 7.72 20.95
N GLU A 218 6.68 7.67 21.25
CA GLU A 218 7.34 6.51 21.81
C GLU A 218 6.73 6.09 23.16
N GLN A 219 6.44 7.06 24.03
CA GLN A 219 5.81 6.80 25.32
C GLN A 219 4.36 6.28 25.14
N ALA A 220 3.60 6.85 24.21
CA ALA A 220 2.24 6.39 23.94
C ALA A 220 2.23 4.95 23.40
N LEU A 221 3.13 4.62 22.47
CA LEU A 221 3.28 3.26 21.95
C LEU A 221 3.71 2.27 23.04
N ALA A 222 4.62 2.66 23.93
CA ALA A 222 5.07 1.82 25.04
C ALA A 222 3.97 1.54 26.07
N LYS A 223 3.08 2.50 26.32
CA LYS A 223 1.94 2.34 27.25
C LYS A 223 0.81 1.51 26.67
N GLY A 224 0.69 1.48 25.34
CA GLY A 224 -0.44 0.85 24.63
C GLY A 224 -1.75 1.64 24.80
N HIS A 225 -2.87 1.01 24.43
CA HIS A 225 -4.19 1.66 24.52
C HIS A 225 -4.58 1.92 25.98
N GLN A 226 -4.83 3.19 26.29
CA GLN A 226 -5.41 3.61 27.58
C GLN A 226 -6.74 4.31 27.29
N PRO A 227 -7.83 3.96 28.00
CA PRO A 227 -9.08 4.72 27.91
C PRO A 227 -8.79 6.19 28.29
N LEU A 228 -9.36 7.12 27.53
CA LEU A 228 -9.29 8.54 27.88
C LEU A 228 -10.03 8.76 29.21
N ASP A 229 -9.34 9.30 30.22
CA ASP A 229 -9.98 9.80 31.42
C ASP A 229 -10.46 11.22 31.14
N PRO A 230 -11.78 11.48 31.21
CA PRO A 230 -12.31 12.83 30.98
C PRO A 230 -11.73 13.89 31.93
N ASP A 231 -11.31 13.49 33.12
CA ASP A 231 -10.77 14.41 34.15
C ASP A 231 -9.32 14.82 33.84
N GLU A 232 -8.56 14.00 33.09
CA GLU A 232 -7.21 14.36 32.63
C GLU A 232 -7.20 15.37 31.46
N LEU A 233 -8.32 15.51 30.74
CA LEU A 233 -8.45 16.48 29.65
C LEU A 233 -8.70 17.91 30.10
N LEU A 234 -9.02 18.11 31.41
CA LEU A 234 -9.39 19.41 32.00
C LEU A 234 -8.33 19.95 32.97
N SER A 235 -7.22 19.21 33.13
CA SER A 235 -6.08 19.62 33.98
C SER A 235 -4.93 20.15 33.13
#